data_e7ff65b4c99b31f717b213c42d8ed90c
#
_entry.id   e7ff65b4c99b31f717b213c42d8ed90c
#
_cell.length_a   1.000
_cell.length_b   1.000
_cell.length_c   1.000
_cell.angle_alpha   90.00
_cell.angle_beta   90.00
_cell.angle_gamma   90.00
#
_symmetry.space_group_name_H-M   'P 1'
#
loop_
_entity.id
_entity.type
_entity.pdbx_description
1 polymer ?
#
loop_
_entity_poly.entity_id
_entity_poly.type
_entity_poly.pdbx_seq_one_letter_code
_entity_poly.pdbx_strand_id
1 'polypeptide(L)'
;MCIRDRWSRCRNDYDAIIYVASWPAGRRDVWRTLLRARAIENQAYVLGVNRTGDDPRLHYSGDSAVIGCKGETLAEAGEGQRLLTARLDMDELRRFREKFPAWRDADDFDLK
;
A
#
# COMPACT_ATOMS: atom_id res chain seq x y z
N MET A 1 2.87 -1.63 -14.66
CA MET A 1 2.26 -0.59 -13.84
C MET A 1 3.32 0.08 -13.00
N CYS A 2 3.51 1.36 -13.19
CA CYS A 2 4.63 2.12 -12.59
C CYS A 2 4.22 2.88 -11.34
N ILE A 3 3.61 2.18 -10.39
CA ILE A 3 3.24 2.77 -9.10
C ILE A 3 4.41 2.91 -8.13
N ARG A 4 5.56 2.32 -8.48
CA ARG A 4 6.77 2.39 -7.64
C ARG A 4 7.61 3.64 -7.86
N ASP A 5 7.32 4.40 -8.88
CA ASP A 5 8.17 5.54 -9.24
C ASP A 5 7.71 6.82 -8.56
N ARG A 6 7.30 7.75 -9.35
CA ARG A 6 6.97 9.10 -8.92
C ARG A 6 5.72 9.16 -8.04
N TRP A 7 4.70 8.36 -8.36
CA TRP A 7 3.39 8.48 -7.73
C TRP A 7 3.31 7.91 -6.32
N SER A 8 4.10 6.88 -6.04
CA SER A 8 4.10 6.26 -4.71
C SER A 8 5.04 6.96 -3.73
N ARG A 9 5.88 7.85 -4.22
CA ARG A 9 6.87 8.53 -3.40
C ARG A 9 6.20 9.62 -2.57
N CYS A 10 6.23 9.44 -1.26
CA CYS A 10 5.66 10.37 -0.31
C CYS A 10 6.73 11.22 0.36
N ARG A 11 6.63 12.52 0.24
CA ARG A 11 7.44 13.48 0.99
C ARG A 11 6.56 14.24 1.98
N ASN A 12 5.74 13.51 2.72
CA ASN A 12 4.64 14.05 3.52
C ASN A 12 3.54 14.73 2.68
N ASP A 13 3.46 14.41 1.39
CA ASP A 13 2.45 14.98 0.51
C ASP A 13 1.10 14.27 0.64
N TYR A 14 1.10 13.06 1.20
CA TYR A 14 -0.11 12.32 1.49
C TYR A 14 0.05 11.52 2.79
N ASP A 15 -1.06 11.17 3.43
CA ASP A 15 -1.10 10.37 4.65
C ASP A 15 -1.50 8.92 4.38
N ALA A 16 -2.27 8.70 3.34
CA ALA A 16 -2.70 7.38 2.91
C ALA A 16 -2.74 7.33 1.38
N ILE A 17 -2.40 6.17 0.84
CA ILE A 17 -2.47 5.92 -0.59
C ILE A 17 -3.32 4.69 -0.86
N ILE A 18 -4.15 4.76 -1.89
CA ILE A 18 -5.03 3.67 -2.30
C ILE A 18 -4.56 3.14 -3.65
N TYR A 19 -4.24 1.86 -3.70
CA TYR A 19 -3.93 1.15 -4.95
C TYR A 19 -5.12 0.30 -5.35
N VAL A 20 -5.68 0.57 -6.51
CA VAL A 20 -6.75 -0.24 -7.11
C VAL A 20 -6.13 -1.06 -8.23
N ALA A 21 -6.32 -2.37 -8.20
CA ALA A 21 -5.58 -3.25 -9.10
C ALA A 21 -6.39 -4.43 -9.61
N SER A 22 -5.88 -5.01 -10.70
CA SER A 22 -6.23 -6.33 -11.21
C SER A 22 -4.97 -7.20 -11.14
N TRP A 23 -4.69 -7.71 -9.96
CA TRP A 23 -3.44 -8.42 -9.67
C TRP A 23 -3.71 -9.91 -9.55
N PRO A 24 -3.10 -10.75 -10.42
CA PRO A 24 -3.42 -12.19 -10.48
C PRO A 24 -2.89 -12.98 -9.27
N ALA A 25 -3.62 -14.04 -8.93
CA ALA A 25 -3.33 -14.90 -7.80
C ALA A 25 -1.92 -15.52 -7.83
N GLY A 26 -1.41 -15.80 -9.03
CA GLY A 26 -0.06 -16.34 -9.18
C GLY A 26 1.05 -15.41 -8.70
N ARG A 27 0.73 -14.13 -8.50
CA ARG A 27 1.67 -13.13 -8.01
C ARG A 27 1.21 -12.49 -6.70
N ARG A 28 0.41 -13.21 -5.92
CA ARG A 28 -0.15 -12.67 -4.68
C ARG A 28 0.91 -12.28 -3.64
N ASP A 29 2.00 -13.02 -3.57
CA ASP A 29 3.08 -12.72 -2.62
C ASP A 29 3.79 -11.41 -2.99
N VAL A 30 3.94 -11.14 -4.27
CA VAL A 30 4.49 -9.87 -4.75
C VAL A 30 3.59 -8.71 -4.37
N TRP A 31 2.28 -8.85 -4.56
CA TRP A 31 1.27 -7.88 -4.16
C TRP A 31 1.38 -7.54 -2.67
N ARG A 32 1.35 -8.55 -1.83
CA ARG A 32 1.44 -8.40 -0.37
C ARG A 32 2.73 -7.72 0.06
N THR A 33 3.85 -8.16 -0.52
CA THR A 33 5.17 -7.61 -0.19
C THR A 33 5.29 -6.14 -0.59
N LEU A 34 4.83 -5.79 -1.79
CA LEU A 34 4.92 -4.42 -2.27
C LEU A 34 4.03 -3.46 -1.49
N LEU A 35 2.82 -3.87 -1.10
CA LEU A 35 1.96 -3.03 -0.28
C LEU A 35 2.65 -2.66 1.04
N ARG A 36 3.25 -3.62 1.71
CA ARG A 36 3.98 -3.38 2.95
C ARG A 36 5.20 -2.51 2.73
N ALA A 37 5.96 -2.77 1.67
CA ALA A 37 7.15 -1.98 1.34
C ALA A 37 6.78 -0.51 1.12
N ARG A 38 5.69 -0.24 0.42
CA ARG A 38 5.24 1.14 0.17
C ARG A 38 4.85 1.85 1.46
N ALA A 39 4.19 1.15 2.38
CA ALA A 39 3.84 1.72 3.69
C ALA A 39 5.09 2.06 4.50
N ILE A 40 6.04 1.15 4.55
CA ILE A 40 7.27 1.31 5.34
C ILE A 40 8.14 2.43 4.77
N GLU A 41 8.44 2.40 3.48
CA GLU A 41 9.36 3.38 2.87
C GLU A 41 8.80 4.80 2.84
N ASN A 42 7.48 4.93 2.74
CA ASN A 42 6.81 6.22 2.66
C ASN A 42 6.25 6.70 4.00
N GLN A 43 6.33 5.90 5.03
CA GLN A 43 5.74 6.20 6.34
C GLN A 43 4.30 6.68 6.21
N ALA A 44 3.49 5.89 5.51
CA ALA A 44 2.11 6.22 5.17
C ALA A 44 1.22 4.99 5.27
N TYR A 45 -0.07 5.19 5.43
CA TYR A 45 -1.05 4.11 5.33
C TYR A 45 -1.22 3.70 3.87
N VAL A 46 -1.35 2.39 3.65
CA VAL A 46 -1.57 1.84 2.31
C VAL A 46 -2.83 1.00 2.30
N LEU A 47 -3.74 1.30 1.38
CA LEU A 47 -4.94 0.53 1.14
C LEU A 47 -4.84 -0.11 -0.24
N GLY A 48 -4.68 -1.43 -0.27
CA GLY A 48 -4.64 -2.19 -1.51
C GLY A 48 -6.01 -2.79 -1.80
N VAL A 49 -6.60 -2.44 -2.92
CA VAL A 49 -7.92 -2.92 -3.33
C VAL A 49 -7.74 -3.69 -4.62
N ASN A 50 -7.82 -5.02 -4.53
CA ASN A 50 -7.66 -5.91 -5.67
C ASN A 50 -8.96 -6.61 -6.00
N ARG A 51 -9.17 -6.89 -7.27
CA ARG A 51 -10.32 -7.65 -7.71
C ARG A 51 -10.25 -9.11 -7.30
N THR A 52 -11.40 -9.76 -7.24
CA THR A 52 -11.54 -11.21 -7.10
C THR A 52 -12.19 -11.79 -8.37
N GLY A 53 -12.23 -13.11 -8.46
CA GLY A 53 -12.90 -13.82 -9.53
C GLY A 53 -11.95 -14.26 -10.62
N ASP A 54 -12.55 -14.67 -11.75
CA ASP A 54 -11.81 -15.22 -12.86
C ASP A 54 -12.08 -14.42 -14.13
N ASP A 55 -11.07 -14.32 -14.98
CA ASP A 55 -11.24 -13.97 -16.38
C ASP A 55 -10.87 -15.20 -17.22
N PRO A 56 -10.95 -15.14 -18.57
CA PRO A 56 -10.67 -16.33 -19.39
C PRO A 56 -9.26 -16.92 -19.23
N ARG A 57 -8.32 -16.19 -18.64
CA ARG A 57 -6.92 -16.61 -18.54
C ARG A 57 -6.40 -16.68 -17.10
N LEU A 58 -6.93 -15.85 -16.22
CA LEU A 58 -6.34 -15.63 -14.89
C LEU A 58 -7.38 -15.75 -13.79
N HIS A 59 -6.91 -16.24 -12.65
CA HIS A 59 -7.64 -16.19 -11.38
C HIS A 59 -7.12 -15.03 -10.53
N TYR A 60 -8.03 -14.33 -9.87
CA TYR A 60 -7.71 -13.22 -8.97
C TYR A 60 -8.16 -13.57 -7.56
N SER A 61 -7.22 -13.71 -6.66
CA SER A 61 -7.50 -14.09 -5.28
C SER A 61 -7.98 -12.95 -4.39
N GLY A 62 -7.82 -11.70 -4.85
CA GLY A 62 -8.16 -10.55 -4.04
C GLY A 62 -6.99 -10.11 -3.18
N ASP A 63 -6.91 -10.60 -1.96
CA ASP A 63 -5.86 -10.23 -1.02
C ASP A 63 -5.79 -8.72 -0.77
N SER A 64 -6.95 -8.05 -0.79
CA SER A 64 -7.05 -6.65 -0.41
C SER A 64 -6.64 -6.47 1.04
N ALA A 65 -5.97 -5.38 1.33
CA ALA A 65 -5.42 -5.15 2.66
C ALA A 65 -5.32 -3.68 3.01
N VAL A 66 -5.35 -3.40 4.30
CA VAL A 66 -5.02 -2.08 4.86
C VAL A 66 -3.75 -2.25 5.68
N ILE A 67 -2.73 -1.50 5.32
CA ILE A 67 -1.40 -1.59 5.93
C ILE A 67 -1.13 -0.30 6.70
N GLY A 68 -0.67 -0.42 7.94
CA GLY A 68 -0.31 0.70 8.77
C GLY A 68 1.02 1.35 8.36
N CYS A 69 1.27 2.55 8.86
CA CYS A 69 2.43 3.35 8.47
C CYS A 69 3.78 2.75 8.88
N LYS A 70 3.79 1.73 9.71
CA LYS A 70 5.00 0.98 10.09
C LYS A 70 5.08 -0.40 9.42
N GLY A 71 4.16 -0.68 8.50
CA GLY A 71 4.10 -1.94 7.78
C GLY A 71 3.25 -3.04 8.42
N GLU A 72 2.60 -2.76 9.55
CA GLU A 72 1.69 -3.71 10.19
C GLU A 72 0.40 -3.88 9.39
N THR A 73 -0.13 -5.09 9.34
CA THR A 73 -1.40 -5.37 8.68
C THR A 73 -2.56 -5.02 9.60
N LEU A 74 -3.34 -4.00 9.25
CA LEU A 74 -4.50 -3.55 10.03
C LEU A 74 -5.76 -4.35 9.69
N ALA A 75 -5.92 -4.71 8.43
CA ALA A 75 -7.01 -5.56 7.95
C ALA A 75 -6.56 -6.29 6.69
N GLU A 76 -7.05 -7.50 6.51
CA GLU A 76 -6.67 -8.35 5.37
C GLU A 76 -7.86 -9.21 4.96
N ALA A 77 -8.17 -9.22 3.67
CA ALA A 77 -9.28 -9.99 3.13
C ALA A 77 -8.93 -11.46 2.89
N GLY A 78 -7.68 -11.76 2.60
CA GLY A 78 -7.31 -13.07 2.10
C GLY A 78 -7.93 -13.36 0.75
N GLU A 79 -8.23 -14.61 0.47
CA GLU A 79 -8.85 -15.00 -0.78
C GLU A 79 -10.35 -14.76 -0.75
N GLY A 80 -10.90 -14.24 -1.85
CA GLY A 80 -12.32 -14.03 -2.02
C GLY A 80 -12.79 -12.61 -1.79
N GLN A 81 -14.06 -12.40 -2.06
CA GLN A 81 -14.71 -11.09 -1.94
C GLN A 81 -15.04 -10.79 -0.47
N ARG A 82 -14.62 -9.63 0.00
CA ARG A 82 -14.81 -9.25 1.39
C ARG A 82 -14.78 -7.74 1.58
N LEU A 83 -15.61 -7.25 2.48
CA LEU A 83 -15.55 -5.86 2.92
C LEU A 83 -14.58 -5.76 4.11
N LEU A 84 -13.61 -4.88 4.00
CA LEU A 84 -12.68 -4.58 5.09
C LEU A 84 -12.95 -3.20 5.65
N THR A 85 -12.82 -3.10 6.96
CA THR A 85 -12.91 -1.83 7.67
C THR A 85 -11.70 -1.71 8.59
N ALA A 86 -11.06 -0.55 8.57
CA ALA A 86 -9.93 -0.28 9.45
C ALA A 86 -9.96 1.17 9.89
N ARG A 87 -9.38 1.43 11.06
CA ARG A 87 -9.21 2.77 11.58
C ARG A 87 -7.80 3.25 11.29
N LEU A 88 -7.68 4.43 10.69
CA LEU A 88 -6.41 5.08 10.45
C LEU A 88 -6.24 6.20 11.48
N ASP A 89 -5.18 6.12 12.28
CA ASP A 89 -4.90 7.13 13.30
C ASP A 89 -3.90 8.15 12.76
N MET A 90 -4.39 9.32 12.40
CA MET A 90 -3.57 10.39 11.83
C MET A 90 -2.62 11.00 12.85
N ASP A 91 -2.96 10.99 14.13
CA ASP A 91 -2.08 11.48 15.19
C ASP A 91 -0.89 10.55 15.39
N GLU A 92 -1.11 9.24 15.34
CA GLU A 92 -0.05 8.25 15.36
C GLU A 92 0.91 8.44 14.17
N LEU A 93 0.37 8.66 12.99
CA LEU A 93 1.15 8.90 11.78
C LEU A 93 2.04 10.13 11.94
N ARG A 94 1.48 11.24 12.43
CA ARG A 94 2.23 12.47 12.66
C ARG A 94 3.34 12.29 13.68
N ARG A 95 3.04 11.65 14.81
CA ARG A 95 4.04 11.36 15.84
C ARG A 95 5.19 10.51 15.30
N PHE A 96 4.86 9.49 14.50
CA PHE A 96 5.86 8.63 13.89
C PHE A 96 6.78 9.40 12.94
N ARG A 97 6.21 10.23 12.07
CA ARG A 97 6.98 11.04 11.12
C ARG A 97 7.86 12.08 11.80
N GLU A 98 7.41 12.67 12.88
CA GLU A 98 8.19 13.62 13.67
C GLU A 98 9.34 12.93 14.41
N LYS A 99 9.06 11.78 15.00
CA LYS A 99 10.05 11.01 15.76
C LYS A 99 11.13 10.39 14.88
N PHE A 100 10.76 9.98 13.67
CA PHE A 100 11.66 9.38 12.70
C PHE A 100 11.45 10.00 11.32
N PRO A 101 12.03 11.19 11.05
CA PRO A 101 11.77 11.94 9.84
C PRO A 101 12.56 11.43 8.62
N ALA A 102 12.39 10.14 8.27
CA ALA A 102 13.11 9.50 7.17
C ALA A 102 12.82 10.15 5.82
N TRP A 103 11.65 10.78 5.65
CA TRP A 103 11.27 11.47 4.42
C TRP A 103 12.21 12.65 4.08
N ARG A 104 12.93 13.19 5.06
CA ARG A 104 13.91 14.27 4.85
C ARG A 104 15.17 13.79 4.13
N ASP A 105 15.42 12.50 4.14
CA ASP A 105 16.59 11.92 3.48
C ASP A 105 16.39 11.71 1.98
N ALA A 106 15.21 12.02 1.46
CA ALA A 106 14.90 11.87 0.06
C ALA A 106 15.62 12.92 -0.79
N ASP A 107 16.30 12.46 -1.83
CA ASP A 107 16.98 13.32 -2.78
C ASP A 107 15.99 13.97 -3.77
N ASP A 108 16.34 15.16 -4.23
CA ASP A 108 15.60 15.83 -5.29
C ASP A 108 16.15 15.39 -6.65
N PHE A 109 15.25 14.96 -7.51
CA PHE A 109 15.59 14.59 -8.88
C PHE A 109 14.38 14.72 -9.80
N ASP A 110 14.64 14.90 -11.08
CA ASP A 110 13.60 14.93 -12.10
C ASP A 110 13.64 13.65 -12.93
N LEU A 111 12.46 13.08 -13.17
CA LEU A 111 12.30 11.94 -14.06
C LEU A 111 12.14 12.46 -15.48
N LYS A 112 13.02 11.99 -16.37
CA LYS A 112 12.96 12.34 -17.78
C LYS A 112 12.26 11.28 -18.59
#